data_b8dab3610015c7ae8c7308b309b85604
#
_entry.id   b8dab3610015c7ae8c7308b309b85604
#
_cell.length_a   1.000
_cell.length_b   1.000
_cell.length_c   1.000
_cell.angle_alpha   90.00
_cell.angle_beta   90.00
_cell.angle_gamma   90.00
#
_symmetry.space_group_name_H-M   'P 1'
#
loop_
_entity.id
_entity.type
_entity.pdbx_description
1 polymer ?
#
loop_
_entity_poly.entity_id
_entity_poly.type
_entity_poly.pdbx_seq_one_letter_code
_entity_poly.pdbx_strand_id
1 'polypeptide(L)'
;MKQPTWSGTSRRQLENYIQDNMKKEMVEIQQNAVQNQTAVMIEIGTNLLNQTAEQTRKLTDVEAQVLNQTTRLELQLLEHSLSTNKLEKQILDQTSEINKLQDKNSFLEKKVLDMEDKHIVQLRSIKEEKDQLQVLVSKQNSIIEELEKQLVTATVNNSVLQKQQHDLMETVHNLLTMISTSNSKHSLIAKEEQIIFRDCAEAFKSGLTTSGIYTLTFPNSTEEIKAYCDMETAGGGWTVIQRREDGSVDFQRTWKEYKVGFGNPSGEHWLGNEFVSQVTNQKRYVLKIHLKDWEGNEAYSLYDHFYLSSEELNYRIHLKGLTGTAGKISSISQPGNDFSTKDADNDKCICKCSQMLTGGWWFDACGPSNLNGMYYPQRQNTNKFNGIKWYYWKGSGYSLKATTMMIRPADF
;
A
#
# COMPACT_ATOMS: atom_id res chain seq x y z
N MET A 1 11.92 -49.36 -12.89
CA MET A 1 11.46 -47.95 -12.72
C MET A 1 12.63 -47.03 -12.92
N LYS A 2 12.70 -46.31 -14.06
CA LYS A 2 13.80 -45.35 -14.31
C LYS A 2 13.38 -44.02 -13.72
N GLN A 3 14.16 -43.48 -12.77
CA GLN A 3 14.03 -42.12 -12.28
C GLN A 3 14.43 -41.14 -13.40
N PRO A 4 13.71 -40.06 -13.62
CA PRO A 4 14.12 -39.07 -14.59
C PRO A 4 15.28 -38.26 -14.01
N THR A 5 16.45 -38.37 -14.65
CA THR A 5 17.60 -37.46 -14.38
C THR A 5 17.27 -36.12 -14.99
N TRP A 6 17.03 -35.14 -14.14
CA TRP A 6 16.91 -33.74 -14.56
C TRP A 6 18.25 -33.28 -15.15
N SER A 7 18.24 -32.79 -16.39
CA SER A 7 19.44 -32.25 -17.03
C SER A 7 19.96 -31.07 -16.20
N GLY A 8 21.29 -30.98 -16.05
CA GLY A 8 21.95 -29.93 -15.24
C GLY A 8 21.59 -28.48 -15.61
N THR A 9 21.05 -28.28 -16.80
CA THR A 9 20.50 -27.01 -17.31
C THR A 9 19.21 -26.59 -16.63
N SER A 10 18.29 -27.52 -16.43
CA SER A 10 16.99 -27.25 -15.78
C SER A 10 17.17 -26.92 -14.30
N ARG A 11 18.11 -27.61 -13.64
CA ARG A 11 18.44 -27.35 -12.23
C ARG A 11 19.09 -25.98 -12.04
N ARG A 12 20.01 -25.58 -12.91
CA ARG A 12 20.64 -24.24 -12.89
C ARG A 12 19.64 -23.11 -13.17
N GLN A 13 18.71 -23.30 -14.08
CA GLN A 13 17.66 -22.32 -14.35
C GLN A 13 16.72 -22.14 -13.15
N LEU A 14 16.39 -23.21 -12.45
CA LEU A 14 15.59 -23.16 -11.24
C LEU A 14 16.35 -22.52 -10.07
N GLU A 15 17.63 -22.86 -9.89
CA GLU A 15 18.50 -22.26 -8.86
C GLU A 15 18.66 -20.74 -9.11
N ASN A 16 18.89 -20.31 -10.35
CA ASN A 16 18.97 -18.90 -10.71
C ASN A 16 17.63 -18.16 -10.50
N TYR A 17 16.50 -18.77 -10.87
CA TYR A 17 15.17 -18.21 -10.66
C TYR A 17 14.84 -18.05 -9.17
N ILE A 18 15.17 -19.05 -8.34
CA ILE A 18 14.99 -18.97 -6.88
C ILE A 18 15.89 -17.89 -6.30
N GLN A 19 17.13 -17.80 -6.75
CA GLN A 19 18.11 -16.82 -6.25
C GLN A 19 17.74 -15.39 -6.63
N ASP A 20 17.20 -15.15 -7.83
CA ASP A 20 16.69 -13.85 -8.26
C ASP A 20 15.44 -13.43 -7.49
N ASN A 21 14.54 -14.37 -7.21
CA ASN A 21 13.35 -14.09 -6.41
C ASN A 21 13.70 -13.80 -4.93
N MET A 22 14.53 -14.63 -4.31
CA MET A 22 15.02 -14.39 -2.94
C MET A 22 15.72 -13.04 -2.81
N LYS A 23 16.40 -12.61 -3.83
CA LYS A 23 17.12 -11.34 -3.87
C LYS A 23 16.18 -10.15 -4.03
N LYS A 24 15.13 -10.27 -4.87
CA LYS A 24 14.06 -9.28 -4.96
C LYS A 24 13.35 -9.12 -3.61
N GLU A 25 12.97 -10.24 -3.00
CA GLU A 25 12.32 -10.23 -1.68
C GLU A 25 13.21 -9.61 -0.59
N MET A 26 14.52 -9.90 -0.61
CA MET A 26 15.46 -9.35 0.38
C MET A 26 15.65 -7.84 0.21
N VAL A 27 15.73 -7.33 -1.02
CA VAL A 27 15.77 -5.89 -1.30
C VAL A 27 14.48 -5.21 -0.85
N GLU A 28 13.35 -5.84 -1.10
CA GLU A 28 12.03 -5.32 -0.70
C GLU A 28 11.87 -5.30 0.83
N ILE A 29 12.29 -6.36 1.53
CA ILE A 29 12.30 -6.41 3.01
C ILE A 29 13.24 -5.34 3.58
N GLN A 30 14.41 -5.13 2.99
CA GLN A 30 15.35 -4.09 3.43
C GLN A 30 14.81 -2.68 3.20
N GLN A 31 14.21 -2.43 2.05
CA GLN A 31 13.56 -1.15 1.74
C GLN A 31 12.39 -0.87 2.71
N ASN A 32 11.59 -1.87 2.98
CA ASN A 32 10.47 -1.78 3.92
C ASN A 32 10.94 -1.56 5.36
N ALA A 33 12.01 -2.22 5.80
CA ALA A 33 12.59 -2.01 7.13
C ALA A 33 13.09 -0.56 7.32
N VAL A 34 13.81 -0.02 6.34
CA VAL A 34 14.28 1.38 6.37
C VAL A 34 13.12 2.38 6.33
N GLN A 35 12.10 2.12 5.52
CA GLN A 35 10.92 2.97 5.45
C GLN A 35 10.11 2.94 6.75
N ASN A 36 9.94 1.77 7.35
CA ASN A 36 9.25 1.64 8.64
C ASN A 36 10.00 2.37 9.77
N GLN A 37 11.32 2.25 9.82
CA GLN A 37 12.14 2.98 10.79
C GLN A 37 12.05 4.49 10.58
N THR A 38 12.09 4.95 9.33
CA THR A 38 11.93 6.37 8.99
C THR A 38 10.54 6.89 9.35
N ALA A 39 9.49 6.09 9.10
CA ALA A 39 8.11 6.44 9.46
C ALA A 39 7.94 6.59 10.98
N VAL A 40 8.48 5.67 11.77
CA VAL A 40 8.47 5.75 13.24
C VAL A 40 9.22 6.99 13.74
N MET A 41 10.34 7.32 13.12
CA MET A 41 11.10 8.54 13.46
C MET A 41 10.33 9.82 13.15
N ILE A 42 9.65 9.88 12.00
CA ILE A 42 8.81 11.02 11.62
C ILE A 42 7.62 11.14 12.59
N GLU A 43 7.01 10.03 12.99
CA GLU A 43 5.90 10.02 13.94
C GLU A 43 6.34 10.54 15.32
N ILE A 44 7.47 10.06 15.83
CA ILE A 44 8.07 10.55 17.08
C ILE A 44 8.40 12.03 16.95
N GLY A 45 9.04 12.46 15.86
CA GLY A 45 9.37 13.85 15.57
C GLY A 45 8.14 14.76 15.50
N THR A 46 7.09 14.31 14.87
CA THR A 46 5.82 15.05 14.74
C THR A 46 5.11 15.16 16.09
N ASN A 47 5.08 14.08 16.87
CA ASN A 47 4.53 14.12 18.24
C ASN A 47 5.30 15.06 19.15
N LEU A 48 6.62 15.10 19.04
CA LEU A 48 7.47 16.01 19.81
C LEU A 48 7.21 17.47 19.41
N LEU A 49 7.14 17.75 18.11
CA LEU A 49 6.80 19.09 17.58
C LEU A 49 5.42 19.55 18.03
N ASN A 50 4.43 18.68 18.01
CA ASN A 50 3.08 18.98 18.47
C ASN A 50 3.03 19.26 19.97
N GLN A 51 3.75 18.47 20.79
CA GLN A 51 3.86 18.72 22.22
C GLN A 51 4.56 20.06 22.52
N THR A 52 5.64 20.37 21.79
CA THR A 52 6.35 21.65 21.96
C THR A 52 5.47 22.84 21.54
N ALA A 53 4.75 22.71 20.43
CA ALA A 53 3.82 23.74 19.96
C ALA A 53 2.64 23.96 20.93
N GLU A 54 2.09 22.89 21.50
CA GLU A 54 1.01 22.99 22.50
C GLU A 54 1.52 23.64 23.80
N GLN A 55 2.73 23.34 24.22
CA GLN A 55 3.36 23.96 25.38
C GLN A 55 3.65 25.45 25.16
N THR A 56 4.16 25.81 23.96
CA THR A 56 4.39 27.23 23.61
C THR A 56 3.08 28.00 23.58
N ARG A 57 2.02 27.40 23.05
CA ARG A 57 0.68 28.01 23.04
C ARG A 57 0.13 28.22 24.47
N LYS A 58 0.28 27.20 25.35
CA LYS A 58 -0.09 27.35 26.79
C LYS A 58 0.72 28.42 27.50
N LEU A 59 2.02 28.57 27.19
CA LEU A 59 2.86 29.62 27.68
C LEU A 59 2.37 31.03 27.21
N THR A 60 2.06 31.15 25.92
CA THR A 60 1.52 32.40 25.35
C THR A 60 0.16 32.76 25.95
N ASP A 61 -0.71 31.78 26.17
CA ASP A 61 -2.01 31.98 26.84
C ASP A 61 -1.80 32.39 28.33
N VAL A 62 -0.81 31.80 29.02
CA VAL A 62 -0.45 32.16 30.38
C VAL A 62 0.18 33.56 30.42
N GLU A 63 1.06 33.90 29.47
CA GLU A 63 1.62 35.25 29.34
C GLU A 63 0.53 36.31 29.12
N ALA A 64 -0.43 36.00 28.23
CA ALA A 64 -1.57 36.89 27.99
C ALA A 64 -2.48 37.00 29.23
N GLN A 65 -2.69 35.92 29.99
CA GLN A 65 -3.43 35.96 31.25
C GLN A 65 -2.70 36.73 32.32
N VAL A 66 -1.38 36.52 32.45
CA VAL A 66 -0.56 37.26 33.43
C VAL A 66 -0.50 38.74 33.08
N LEU A 67 -0.28 39.07 31.78
CA LEU A 67 -0.28 40.47 31.31
C LEU A 67 -1.63 41.16 31.58
N ASN A 68 -2.74 40.44 31.30
CA ASN A 68 -4.10 40.93 31.53
C ASN A 68 -4.39 41.11 33.05
N GLN A 69 -3.87 40.25 33.93
CA GLN A 69 -4.00 40.37 35.37
C GLN A 69 -3.18 41.54 35.89
N THR A 70 -1.95 41.77 35.37
CA THR A 70 -1.08 42.87 35.72
C THR A 70 -1.74 44.22 35.37
N THR A 71 -2.27 44.33 34.15
CA THR A 71 -2.97 45.56 33.70
C THR A 71 -4.20 45.84 34.56
N ARG A 72 -4.94 44.78 34.95
CA ARG A 72 -6.12 44.91 35.84
C ARG A 72 -5.72 45.34 37.26
N LEU A 73 -4.55 44.89 37.76
CA LEU A 73 -4.00 45.28 39.03
C LEU A 73 -3.51 46.75 39.01
N GLU A 74 -2.88 47.19 37.91
CA GLU A 74 -2.48 48.60 37.72
C GLU A 74 -3.70 49.52 37.70
N LEU A 75 -4.77 49.11 37.01
CA LEU A 75 -6.04 49.87 37.02
C LEU A 75 -6.70 49.87 38.40
N GLN A 76 -6.68 48.74 39.12
CA GLN A 76 -7.17 48.70 40.50
C GLN A 76 -6.32 49.45 41.48
N LEU A 77 -5.02 49.58 41.21
CA LEU A 77 -4.09 50.40 41.99
C LEU A 77 -4.38 51.89 41.81
N LEU A 78 -4.74 52.29 40.61
CA LEU A 78 -5.19 53.65 40.29
C LEU A 78 -6.54 53.99 40.91
N GLU A 79 -7.44 52.99 41.00
CA GLU A 79 -8.78 53.15 41.57
C GLU A 79 -8.82 52.99 43.11
N HIS A 80 -7.90 52.20 43.66
CA HIS A 80 -7.89 51.86 45.08
C HIS A 80 -6.56 52.16 45.75
N SER A 81 -6.22 53.45 45.86
CA SER A 81 -4.99 53.95 46.57
C SER A 81 -4.94 53.68 48.09
N LEU A 82 -5.80 52.77 48.60
CA LEU A 82 -5.98 52.50 50.02
C LEU A 82 -5.70 51.10 50.54
N SER A 83 -5.11 50.20 49.70
CA SER A 83 -4.95 48.80 50.14
C SER A 83 -3.57 48.24 49.80
N THR A 84 -2.50 48.76 50.33
CA THR A 84 -1.13 48.25 50.22
C THR A 84 -1.00 46.76 50.62
N ASN A 85 -1.67 46.37 51.66
CA ASN A 85 -1.63 44.96 52.13
C ASN A 85 -2.28 43.95 51.17
N LYS A 86 -3.23 44.35 50.34
CA LYS A 86 -3.86 43.45 49.38
C LYS A 86 -3.00 43.29 48.13
N LEU A 87 -2.27 44.35 47.80
CA LEU A 87 -1.32 44.38 46.69
C LEU A 87 -0.10 43.52 46.95
N GLU A 88 0.49 43.60 48.16
CA GLU A 88 1.64 42.76 48.55
C GLU A 88 1.31 41.28 48.52
N LYS A 89 0.11 40.88 48.99
CA LYS A 89 -0.35 39.51 48.93
C LYS A 89 -0.53 39.02 47.49
N GLN A 90 -1.08 39.87 46.59
CA GLN A 90 -1.24 39.55 45.18
C GLN A 90 0.09 39.42 44.42
N ILE A 91 1.07 40.28 44.74
CA ILE A 91 2.42 40.21 44.19
C ILE A 91 3.14 38.92 44.66
N LEU A 92 3.00 38.54 45.93
CA LEU A 92 3.55 37.30 46.48
C LEU A 92 2.95 36.08 45.81
N ASP A 93 1.63 36.06 45.59
CA ASP A 93 0.95 34.96 44.90
C ASP A 93 1.38 34.83 43.42
N GLN A 94 1.52 35.97 42.72
CA GLN A 94 2.02 35.99 41.33
C GLN A 94 3.49 35.55 41.21
N THR A 95 4.33 36.01 42.17
CA THR A 95 5.74 35.60 42.22
C THR A 95 5.86 34.08 42.47
N SER A 96 4.99 33.52 43.33
CA SER A 96 4.92 32.09 43.56
C SER A 96 4.49 31.32 42.31
N GLU A 97 3.53 31.87 41.55
CA GLU A 97 3.08 31.28 40.28
C GLU A 97 4.16 31.34 39.17
N ILE A 98 4.88 32.48 39.07
CA ILE A 98 6.01 32.66 38.17
C ILE A 98 7.12 31.65 38.49
N ASN A 99 7.47 31.48 39.76
CA ASN A 99 8.49 30.51 40.19
C ASN A 99 8.05 29.05 39.83
N LYS A 100 6.77 28.69 40.05
CA LYS A 100 6.26 27.41 39.66
C LYS A 100 6.29 27.18 38.12
N LEU A 101 6.02 28.23 37.36
CA LEU A 101 6.10 28.18 35.89
C LEU A 101 7.56 28.09 35.43
N GLN A 102 8.47 28.78 36.09
CA GLN A 102 9.89 28.74 35.81
C GLN A 102 10.48 27.36 36.13
N ASP A 103 10.08 26.73 37.26
CA ASP A 103 10.43 25.35 37.59
C ASP A 103 9.89 24.34 36.57
N LYS A 104 8.64 24.54 36.14
CA LYS A 104 8.06 23.70 35.07
C LYS A 104 8.80 23.87 33.74
N ASN A 105 9.18 25.08 33.38
CA ASN A 105 9.92 25.34 32.15
C ASN A 105 11.31 24.71 32.18
N SER A 106 12.05 24.84 33.27
CA SER A 106 13.33 24.16 33.48
C SER A 106 13.21 22.63 33.41
N PHE A 107 12.15 22.09 34.00
CA PHE A 107 11.89 20.63 33.91
C PHE A 107 11.60 20.18 32.47
N LEU A 108 10.86 21.00 31.71
CA LEU A 108 10.54 20.72 30.32
C LEU A 108 11.75 20.85 29.40
N GLU A 109 12.56 21.89 29.59
CA GLU A 109 13.84 22.07 28.88
C GLU A 109 14.76 20.85 29.09
N LYS A 110 14.88 20.39 30.33
CA LYS A 110 15.66 19.19 30.64
C LYS A 110 15.13 17.94 29.98
N LYS A 111 13.79 17.80 29.90
CA LYS A 111 13.15 16.68 29.17
C LYS A 111 13.38 16.76 27.65
N VAL A 112 13.34 17.95 27.08
CA VAL A 112 13.61 18.16 25.66
C VAL A 112 15.05 17.77 25.35
N LEU A 113 16.04 18.25 26.15
CA LEU A 113 17.43 17.86 26.00
C LEU A 113 17.66 16.35 26.12
N ASP A 114 17.04 15.69 27.12
CA ASP A 114 17.11 14.22 27.26
C ASP A 114 16.50 13.46 26.07
N MET A 115 15.46 14.03 25.46
CA MET A 115 14.87 13.48 24.25
C MET A 115 15.72 13.76 22.99
N GLU A 116 16.33 14.92 22.88
CA GLU A 116 17.27 15.25 21.79
C GLU A 116 18.48 14.33 21.83
N ASP A 117 19.07 14.09 23.01
CA ASP A 117 20.19 13.17 23.18
C ASP A 117 19.80 11.73 22.77
N LYS A 118 18.62 11.28 23.19
CA LYS A 118 18.11 9.96 22.75
C LYS A 118 17.89 9.89 21.24
N HIS A 119 17.36 10.95 20.64
CA HIS A 119 17.21 11.05 19.19
C HIS A 119 18.54 11.01 18.46
N ILE A 120 19.55 11.72 18.95
CA ILE A 120 20.90 11.73 18.36
C ILE A 120 21.50 10.32 18.38
N VAL A 121 21.34 9.59 19.49
CA VAL A 121 21.81 8.21 19.61
C VAL A 121 21.06 7.29 18.63
N GLN A 122 19.74 7.41 18.56
CA GLN A 122 18.92 6.63 17.62
C GLN A 122 19.26 6.93 16.16
N LEU A 123 19.43 8.21 15.81
CA LEU A 123 19.85 8.63 14.47
C LEU A 123 21.21 8.05 14.09
N ARG A 124 22.14 7.98 15.02
CA ARG A 124 23.46 7.39 14.79
C ARG A 124 23.34 5.89 14.54
N SER A 125 22.56 5.18 15.34
CA SER A 125 22.30 3.75 15.15
C SER A 125 21.65 3.45 13.79
N ILE A 126 20.62 4.23 13.43
CA ILE A 126 19.94 4.10 12.13
C ILE A 126 20.90 4.38 10.96
N LYS A 127 21.78 5.38 11.14
CA LYS A 127 22.78 5.69 10.12
C LYS A 127 23.77 4.54 9.94
N GLU A 128 24.24 3.96 11.05
CA GLU A 128 25.14 2.79 11.01
C GLU A 128 24.48 1.57 10.36
N GLU A 129 23.21 1.29 10.70
CA GLU A 129 22.43 0.22 10.05
C GLU A 129 22.25 0.49 8.56
N LYS A 130 21.92 1.73 8.19
CA LYS A 130 21.81 2.14 6.78
C LYS A 130 23.12 1.91 6.03
N ASP A 131 24.24 2.30 6.61
CA ASP A 131 25.55 2.16 5.97
C ASP A 131 25.91 0.65 5.81
N GLN A 132 25.61 -0.19 6.80
CA GLN A 132 25.77 -1.63 6.71
C GLN A 132 24.87 -2.25 5.63
N LEU A 133 23.60 -1.82 5.56
CA LEU A 133 22.66 -2.25 4.52
C LEU A 133 23.13 -1.82 3.12
N GLN A 134 23.69 -0.64 3.00
CA GLN A 134 24.20 -0.12 1.74
C GLN A 134 25.39 -0.93 1.23
N VAL A 135 26.28 -1.35 2.12
CA VAL A 135 27.39 -2.28 1.80
C VAL A 135 26.85 -3.65 1.37
N LEU A 136 25.83 -4.17 2.08
CA LEU A 136 25.22 -5.45 1.73
C LEU A 136 24.52 -5.40 0.36
N VAL A 137 23.76 -4.33 0.08
CA VAL A 137 23.14 -4.09 -1.23
C VAL A 137 24.17 -4.01 -2.34
N SER A 138 25.29 -3.29 -2.12
CA SER A 138 26.38 -3.23 -3.10
C SER A 138 26.97 -4.60 -3.40
N LYS A 139 27.17 -5.42 -2.37
CA LYS A 139 27.67 -6.79 -2.52
C LYS A 139 26.67 -7.68 -3.27
N GLN A 140 25.37 -7.52 -2.99
CA GLN A 140 24.31 -8.23 -3.70
C GLN A 140 24.25 -7.83 -5.17
N ASN A 141 24.34 -6.53 -5.47
CA ASN A 141 24.36 -6.05 -6.85
C ASN A 141 25.55 -6.62 -7.63
N SER A 142 26.72 -6.71 -7.03
CA SER A 142 27.88 -7.35 -7.66
C SER A 142 27.66 -8.83 -7.98
N ILE A 143 26.95 -9.55 -7.10
CA ILE A 143 26.56 -10.95 -7.34
C ILE A 143 25.51 -11.03 -8.46
N ILE A 144 24.57 -10.07 -8.52
CA ILE A 144 23.58 -10.01 -9.61
C ILE A 144 24.29 -9.83 -10.96
N GLU A 145 25.16 -8.86 -11.07
CA GLU A 145 25.91 -8.61 -12.30
C GLU A 145 26.68 -9.86 -12.78
N GLU A 146 27.28 -10.59 -11.86
CA GLU A 146 27.98 -11.84 -12.20
C GLU A 146 27.01 -12.94 -12.65
N LEU A 147 25.85 -13.08 -11.98
CA LEU A 147 24.81 -14.04 -12.36
C LEU A 147 24.12 -13.67 -13.69
N GLU A 148 23.89 -12.39 -13.96
CA GLU A 148 23.38 -11.90 -15.24
C GLU A 148 24.34 -12.24 -16.39
N LYS A 149 25.65 -12.06 -16.18
CA LYS A 149 26.66 -12.44 -17.14
C LYS A 149 26.67 -13.95 -17.42
N GLN A 150 26.53 -14.77 -16.38
CA GLN A 150 26.43 -16.22 -16.52
C GLN A 150 25.15 -16.63 -17.25
N LEU A 151 24.02 -15.95 -16.96
CA LEU A 151 22.74 -16.18 -17.62
C LEU A 151 22.79 -15.85 -19.12
N VAL A 152 23.38 -14.70 -19.46
CA VAL A 152 23.59 -14.32 -20.88
C VAL A 152 24.44 -15.38 -21.60
N THR A 153 25.52 -15.86 -20.99
CA THR A 153 26.35 -16.89 -21.56
C THR A 153 25.59 -18.21 -21.75
N ALA A 154 24.79 -18.62 -20.75
CA ALA A 154 23.96 -19.81 -20.82
C ALA A 154 22.85 -19.69 -21.90
N THR A 155 22.27 -18.49 -22.04
CA THR A 155 21.24 -18.19 -23.06
C THR A 155 21.83 -18.30 -24.47
N VAL A 156 23.04 -17.76 -24.69
CA VAL A 156 23.75 -17.87 -25.97
C VAL A 156 24.04 -19.34 -26.29
N ASN A 157 24.56 -20.10 -25.33
CA ASN A 157 24.80 -21.52 -25.49
C ASN A 157 23.52 -22.31 -25.81
N ASN A 158 22.41 -21.96 -25.16
CA ASN A 158 21.12 -22.61 -25.40
C ASN A 158 20.56 -22.29 -26.79
N SER A 159 20.74 -21.06 -27.27
CA SER A 159 20.35 -20.69 -28.65
C SER A 159 21.14 -21.43 -29.71
N VAL A 160 22.43 -21.70 -29.47
CA VAL A 160 23.26 -22.52 -30.36
C VAL A 160 22.79 -23.97 -30.35
N LEU A 161 22.47 -24.54 -29.18
CA LEU A 161 21.93 -25.88 -29.05
C LEU A 161 20.57 -26.02 -29.73
N GLN A 162 19.68 -25.04 -29.57
CA GLN A 162 18.37 -25.01 -30.26
C GLN A 162 18.55 -24.98 -31.79
N LYS A 163 19.51 -24.21 -32.29
CA LYS A 163 19.81 -24.20 -33.72
C LYS A 163 20.29 -25.57 -34.19
N GLN A 164 21.24 -26.20 -33.47
CA GLN A 164 21.69 -27.54 -33.78
C GLN A 164 20.59 -28.59 -33.73
N GLN A 165 19.66 -28.48 -32.78
CA GLN A 165 18.48 -29.32 -32.67
C GLN A 165 17.53 -29.11 -33.85
N HIS A 166 17.34 -27.88 -34.29
CA HIS A 166 16.53 -27.54 -35.46
C HIS A 166 17.13 -28.13 -36.74
N ASP A 167 18.44 -27.95 -36.95
CA ASP A 167 19.19 -28.46 -38.10
C ASP A 167 19.11 -30.02 -38.14
N LEU A 168 19.18 -30.66 -36.96
CA LEU A 168 19.02 -32.11 -36.84
C LEU A 168 17.58 -32.56 -37.15
N MET A 169 16.58 -31.84 -36.63
CA MET A 169 15.17 -32.10 -36.95
C MET A 169 14.86 -31.93 -38.43
N GLU A 170 15.41 -30.91 -39.07
CA GLU A 170 15.28 -30.70 -40.51
C GLU A 170 15.93 -31.86 -41.29
N THR A 171 17.11 -32.30 -40.86
CA THR A 171 17.77 -33.47 -41.46
C THR A 171 16.96 -34.75 -41.30
N VAL A 172 16.39 -34.99 -40.12
CA VAL A 172 15.50 -36.12 -39.85
C VAL A 172 14.20 -36.00 -40.68
N HIS A 173 13.64 -34.79 -40.77
CA HIS A 173 12.44 -34.54 -41.61
C HIS A 173 12.71 -34.77 -43.08
N ASN A 174 13.88 -34.35 -43.61
CA ASN A 174 14.28 -34.63 -44.99
C ASN A 174 14.51 -36.11 -45.26
N LEU A 175 15.06 -36.84 -44.29
CA LEU A 175 15.19 -38.29 -44.37
C LEU A 175 13.83 -38.99 -44.32
N LEU A 176 12.91 -38.54 -43.44
CA LEU A 176 11.54 -39.06 -43.35
C LEU A 176 10.71 -38.75 -44.60
N THR A 177 10.85 -37.55 -45.20
CA THR A 177 10.20 -37.21 -46.47
C THR A 177 10.75 -38.02 -47.63
N MET A 178 12.04 -38.37 -47.64
CA MET A 178 12.60 -39.30 -48.58
C MET A 178 12.04 -40.75 -48.42
N ILE A 179 11.71 -41.12 -47.19
CA ILE A 179 11.07 -42.41 -46.87
C ILE A 179 9.55 -42.38 -47.10
N SER A 180 8.89 -41.22 -46.90
CA SER A 180 7.42 -41.05 -46.95
C SER A 180 6.86 -40.62 -48.31
N THR A 181 7.67 -40.49 -49.34
CA THR A 181 7.15 -40.38 -50.73
C THR A 181 6.37 -41.60 -51.19
N SER A 182 6.14 -42.59 -50.27
CA SER A 182 5.30 -43.76 -50.54
C SER A 182 3.99 -43.82 -49.71
N ASN A 183 3.65 -42.89 -48.81
CA ASN A 183 2.34 -42.92 -48.18
C ASN A 183 1.85 -41.56 -47.68
N SER A 184 0.80 -41.05 -48.34
CA SER A 184 0.07 -39.85 -47.92
C SER A 184 -0.89 -40.09 -46.76
N LYS A 185 -1.04 -39.18 -45.82
CA LYS A 185 -2.26 -38.45 -45.39
C LYS A 185 -2.16 -37.84 -43.96
N HIS A 186 -2.43 -36.54 -43.92
CA HIS A 186 -3.11 -35.75 -42.88
C HIS A 186 -2.77 -35.89 -41.41
N SER A 187 -2.26 -34.81 -40.84
CA SER A 187 -2.62 -34.39 -39.47
C SER A 187 -2.66 -32.86 -39.38
N LEU A 188 -3.80 -32.39 -38.94
CA LEU A 188 -4.11 -30.97 -38.61
C LEU A 188 -3.42 -30.61 -37.30
N ILE A 189 -2.56 -29.56 -37.32
CA ILE A 189 -2.04 -28.94 -36.14
C ILE A 189 -3.13 -28.00 -35.61
N ALA A 190 -3.74 -28.37 -34.48
CA ALA A 190 -4.60 -27.46 -33.73
C ALA A 190 -3.72 -26.36 -33.13
N LYS A 191 -3.91 -25.14 -33.57
CA LYS A 191 -3.43 -23.94 -32.91
C LYS A 191 -4.25 -23.86 -31.62
N GLU A 192 -3.59 -23.98 -30.46
CA GLU A 192 -4.20 -23.65 -29.19
C GLU A 192 -4.51 -22.12 -29.22
N GLU A 193 -5.75 -21.76 -29.51
CA GLU A 193 -6.26 -20.43 -29.34
C GLU A 193 -6.26 -20.16 -27.82
N GLN A 194 -5.34 -19.33 -27.36
CA GLN A 194 -5.31 -18.83 -26.00
C GLN A 194 -6.60 -18.02 -25.78
N ILE A 195 -7.54 -18.59 -25.00
CA ILE A 195 -8.82 -17.94 -24.71
C ILE A 195 -8.54 -16.77 -23.80
N ILE A 196 -8.77 -15.56 -24.29
CA ILE A 196 -8.47 -14.29 -23.65
C ILE A 196 -9.77 -13.69 -23.13
N PHE A 197 -9.79 -13.26 -21.87
CA PHE A 197 -10.96 -12.69 -21.20
C PHE A 197 -10.72 -11.23 -20.83
N ARG A 198 -11.76 -10.40 -20.84
CA ARG A 198 -11.70 -8.98 -20.39
C ARG A 198 -11.89 -8.84 -18.89
N ASP A 199 -12.68 -9.74 -18.31
CA ASP A 199 -12.93 -9.81 -16.87
C ASP A 199 -13.22 -11.26 -16.45
N CYS A 200 -13.26 -11.48 -15.14
CA CYS A 200 -13.53 -12.81 -14.59
C CYS A 200 -14.95 -13.31 -14.85
N ALA A 201 -15.90 -12.42 -15.13
CA ALA A 201 -17.26 -12.79 -15.48
C ALA A 201 -17.33 -13.43 -16.88
N GLU A 202 -16.52 -12.96 -17.84
CA GLU A 202 -16.38 -13.61 -19.15
C GLU A 202 -15.76 -15.02 -19.00
N ALA A 203 -14.72 -15.15 -18.16
CA ALA A 203 -14.11 -16.44 -17.87
C ALA A 203 -15.13 -17.42 -17.26
N PHE A 204 -15.92 -16.94 -16.29
CA PHE A 204 -16.97 -17.73 -15.65
C PHE A 204 -18.04 -18.19 -16.66
N LYS A 205 -18.52 -17.27 -17.51
CA LYS A 205 -19.51 -17.56 -18.57
C LYS A 205 -18.98 -18.54 -19.63
N SER A 206 -17.66 -18.64 -19.81
CA SER A 206 -17.06 -19.65 -20.69
C SER A 206 -16.96 -21.03 -20.07
N GLY A 207 -17.41 -21.23 -18.81
CA GLY A 207 -17.38 -22.50 -18.10
C GLY A 207 -16.20 -22.68 -17.14
N LEU A 208 -15.35 -21.66 -16.96
CA LEU A 208 -14.24 -21.69 -16.01
C LEU A 208 -14.74 -21.26 -14.62
N THR A 209 -15.08 -22.21 -13.77
CA THR A 209 -15.74 -21.97 -12.46
C THR A 209 -14.84 -22.19 -11.26
N THR A 210 -13.55 -22.38 -11.46
CA THR A 210 -12.58 -22.57 -10.36
C THR A 210 -11.92 -21.24 -10.03
N SER A 211 -11.92 -20.85 -8.75
CA SER A 211 -11.21 -19.65 -8.27
C SER A 211 -9.71 -19.79 -8.48
N GLY A 212 -9.04 -18.72 -8.95
CA GLY A 212 -7.60 -18.75 -9.23
C GLY A 212 -7.12 -17.57 -10.06
N ILE A 213 -5.87 -17.66 -10.54
CA ILE A 213 -5.24 -16.64 -11.37
C ILE A 213 -5.61 -16.88 -12.84
N TYR A 214 -6.15 -15.84 -13.46
CA TYR A 214 -6.49 -15.82 -14.88
C TYR A 214 -5.74 -14.68 -15.58
N THR A 215 -5.49 -14.87 -16.88
CA THR A 215 -4.97 -13.82 -17.74
C THR A 215 -6.14 -13.04 -18.33
N LEU A 216 -6.19 -11.75 -18.05
CA LEU A 216 -7.17 -10.82 -18.58
C LEU A 216 -6.49 -9.85 -19.53
N THR A 217 -7.21 -9.26 -20.48
CA THR A 217 -6.69 -8.27 -21.42
C THR A 217 -7.24 -6.89 -21.12
N PHE A 218 -6.43 -5.89 -21.39
CA PHE A 218 -6.89 -4.51 -21.41
C PHE A 218 -7.89 -4.30 -22.55
N PRO A 219 -8.95 -3.51 -22.33
CA PRO A 219 -9.89 -3.16 -23.39
C PRO A 219 -9.17 -2.51 -24.58
N ASN A 220 -9.47 -3.00 -25.79
CA ASN A 220 -8.89 -2.50 -27.04
C ASN A 220 -7.34 -2.55 -27.14
N SER A 221 -6.70 -3.41 -26.38
CA SER A 221 -5.26 -3.61 -26.34
C SER A 221 -4.92 -5.11 -26.39
N THR A 222 -3.68 -5.40 -26.75
CA THR A 222 -3.08 -6.75 -26.63
C THR A 222 -2.34 -6.94 -25.32
N GLU A 223 -2.34 -5.92 -24.45
CA GLU A 223 -1.71 -6.02 -23.14
C GLU A 223 -2.49 -6.93 -22.22
N GLU A 224 -1.78 -7.75 -21.48
CA GLU A 224 -2.33 -8.75 -20.59
C GLU A 224 -2.01 -8.41 -19.13
N ILE A 225 -2.93 -8.77 -18.24
CA ILE A 225 -2.75 -8.68 -16.80
C ILE A 225 -3.19 -9.98 -16.13
N LYS A 226 -2.45 -10.39 -15.10
CA LYS A 226 -2.88 -11.51 -14.25
C LYS A 226 -3.74 -10.98 -13.10
N ALA A 227 -4.95 -11.51 -12.98
CA ALA A 227 -5.88 -11.16 -11.92
C ALA A 227 -6.39 -12.42 -11.22
N TYR A 228 -6.73 -12.30 -9.95
CA TYR A 228 -7.43 -13.35 -9.23
C TYR A 228 -8.93 -13.26 -9.53
N CYS A 229 -9.47 -14.35 -10.01
CA CYS A 229 -10.90 -14.51 -10.20
C CYS A 229 -11.50 -15.32 -9.04
N ASP A 230 -12.41 -14.70 -8.31
CA ASP A 230 -13.24 -15.38 -7.30
C ASP A 230 -14.49 -15.90 -8.02
N MET A 231 -14.55 -17.21 -8.16
CA MET A 231 -15.60 -17.92 -8.88
C MET A 231 -16.66 -18.51 -7.95
N GLU A 232 -16.55 -18.25 -6.64
CA GLU A 232 -17.41 -18.84 -5.60
C GLU A 232 -18.31 -17.81 -4.92
N THR A 233 -17.75 -16.67 -4.53
CA THR A 233 -18.47 -15.66 -3.76
C THR A 233 -19.70 -15.14 -4.51
N ALA A 234 -20.88 -15.25 -3.89
CA ALA A 234 -22.15 -14.69 -4.39
C ALA A 234 -22.39 -14.98 -5.89
N GLY A 235 -22.16 -16.21 -6.32
CA GLY A 235 -22.38 -16.66 -7.70
C GLY A 235 -21.19 -16.55 -8.62
N GLY A 236 -20.03 -16.13 -8.13
CA GLY A 236 -18.77 -16.13 -8.88
C GLY A 236 -18.57 -14.98 -9.86
N GLY A 237 -17.57 -15.10 -10.70
CA GLY A 237 -17.26 -14.14 -11.77
C GLY A 237 -16.68 -12.81 -11.29
N TRP A 238 -16.13 -12.73 -10.06
CA TRP A 238 -15.55 -11.52 -9.51
C TRP A 238 -14.08 -11.38 -9.87
N THR A 239 -13.71 -10.19 -10.37
CA THR A 239 -12.32 -9.79 -10.56
C THR A 239 -11.85 -9.07 -9.29
N VAL A 240 -10.88 -9.65 -8.59
CA VAL A 240 -10.30 -9.04 -7.37
C VAL A 240 -9.34 -7.94 -7.78
N ILE A 241 -9.60 -6.71 -7.31
CA ILE A 241 -8.80 -5.53 -7.63
C ILE A 241 -7.89 -5.09 -6.47
N GLN A 242 -8.19 -5.52 -5.25
CA GLN A 242 -7.36 -5.28 -4.05
C GLN A 242 -7.54 -6.43 -3.07
N ARG A 243 -6.44 -6.84 -2.44
CA ARG A 243 -6.49 -7.76 -1.31
C ARG A 243 -5.46 -7.37 -0.24
N ARG A 244 -5.90 -7.39 1.03
CA ARG A 244 -5.07 -7.26 2.22
C ARG A 244 -5.38 -8.44 3.14
N GLU A 245 -4.34 -9.12 3.66
CA GLU A 245 -4.54 -10.31 4.50
C GLU A 245 -3.46 -10.59 5.53
N ASP A 246 -2.19 -10.23 5.27
CA ASP A 246 -1.06 -10.62 6.12
C ASP A 246 0.04 -9.57 6.27
N GLY A 247 -0.02 -8.47 5.52
CA GLY A 247 0.98 -7.41 5.54
C GLY A 247 2.28 -7.73 4.80
N SER A 248 2.26 -8.76 3.94
CA SER A 248 3.43 -9.17 3.14
C SER A 248 3.81 -8.16 2.07
N VAL A 249 2.89 -7.30 1.66
CA VAL A 249 3.10 -6.28 0.62
C VAL A 249 3.01 -4.88 1.22
N ASP A 250 4.01 -4.05 0.94
CA ASP A 250 3.95 -2.62 1.25
C ASP A 250 3.01 -1.89 0.28
N PHE A 251 2.01 -1.18 0.82
CA PHE A 251 1.08 -0.37 0.06
C PHE A 251 1.46 1.12 0.03
N GLN A 252 2.58 1.54 0.62
CA GLN A 252 3.10 2.91 0.53
C GLN A 252 3.84 3.12 -0.79
N ARG A 253 3.11 3.04 -1.89
CA ARG A 253 3.60 3.04 -3.27
C ARG A 253 3.43 4.37 -3.97
N THR A 254 4.14 4.56 -5.07
CA THR A 254 4.07 5.73 -5.95
C THR A 254 2.83 5.70 -6.85
N TRP A 255 2.51 6.83 -7.46
CA TRP A 255 1.46 6.95 -8.47
C TRP A 255 1.62 5.94 -9.60
N LYS A 256 2.83 5.83 -10.13
CA LYS A 256 3.16 4.89 -11.20
C LYS A 256 2.90 3.44 -10.81
N GLU A 257 3.25 3.06 -9.57
CA GLU A 257 3.01 1.71 -9.07
C GLU A 257 1.51 1.45 -8.88
N TYR A 258 0.77 2.41 -8.35
CA TYR A 258 -0.69 2.30 -8.24
C TYR A 258 -1.39 2.29 -9.61
N LYS A 259 -0.86 3.00 -10.60
CA LYS A 259 -1.36 2.97 -11.97
C LYS A 259 -1.26 1.58 -12.58
N VAL A 260 -0.07 0.97 -12.51
CA VAL A 260 0.24 -0.32 -13.15
C VAL A 260 -0.24 -1.52 -12.33
N GLY A 261 -0.26 -1.37 -11.00
CA GLY A 261 -0.52 -2.46 -10.06
C GLY A 261 0.77 -3.02 -9.44
N PHE A 262 0.63 -3.68 -8.29
CA PHE A 262 1.72 -4.30 -7.54
C PHE A 262 1.22 -5.43 -6.65
N GLY A 263 2.16 -6.23 -6.13
CA GLY A 263 1.88 -7.40 -5.30
C GLY A 263 1.67 -8.67 -6.12
N ASN A 264 1.10 -9.69 -5.49
CA ASN A 264 0.82 -10.97 -6.13
C ASN A 264 -0.69 -11.22 -6.12
N PRO A 265 -1.34 -11.41 -7.27
CA PRO A 265 -2.79 -11.67 -7.32
C PRO A 265 -3.26 -12.87 -6.48
N SER A 266 -2.40 -13.84 -6.15
CA SER A 266 -2.74 -14.93 -5.22
C SER A 266 -2.73 -14.54 -3.75
N GLY A 267 -2.13 -13.39 -3.38
CA GLY A 267 -2.04 -12.84 -2.04
C GLY A 267 -2.38 -11.36 -2.02
N GLU A 268 -1.65 -10.57 -1.20
CA GLU A 268 -1.84 -9.12 -1.16
C GLU A 268 -1.44 -8.46 -2.48
N HIS A 269 -2.32 -7.63 -3.03
CA HIS A 269 -2.08 -6.91 -4.29
C HIS A 269 -3.01 -5.72 -4.49
N TRP A 270 -2.60 -4.84 -5.39
CA TRP A 270 -3.39 -3.82 -6.07
C TRP A 270 -3.33 -4.09 -7.56
N LEU A 271 -4.47 -4.28 -8.22
CA LEU A 271 -4.50 -4.72 -9.64
C LEU A 271 -4.04 -3.63 -10.61
N GLY A 272 -4.16 -2.37 -10.23
CA GLY A 272 -3.78 -1.22 -11.05
C GLY A 272 -4.97 -0.35 -11.44
N ASN A 273 -4.83 0.96 -11.20
CA ASN A 273 -5.88 1.94 -11.51
C ASN A 273 -6.18 2.00 -13.01
N GLU A 274 -5.16 1.84 -13.85
CA GLU A 274 -5.31 1.91 -15.30
C GLU A 274 -6.22 0.80 -15.82
N PHE A 275 -5.96 -0.45 -15.45
CA PHE A 275 -6.80 -1.58 -15.83
C PHE A 275 -8.24 -1.40 -15.33
N VAL A 276 -8.39 -1.06 -14.04
CA VAL A 276 -9.72 -0.88 -13.43
C VAL A 276 -10.50 0.24 -14.12
N SER A 277 -9.84 1.38 -14.40
CA SER A 277 -10.45 2.48 -15.13
C SER A 277 -10.92 2.04 -16.53
N GLN A 278 -10.06 1.41 -17.31
CA GLN A 278 -10.41 0.98 -18.67
C GLN A 278 -11.55 -0.03 -18.68
N VAL A 279 -11.54 -1.01 -17.80
CA VAL A 279 -12.57 -2.06 -17.74
C VAL A 279 -13.91 -1.50 -17.27
N THR A 280 -13.91 -0.67 -16.22
CA THR A 280 -15.17 -0.16 -15.62
C THR A 280 -15.85 0.94 -16.43
N ASN A 281 -15.16 1.49 -17.45
CA ASN A 281 -15.76 2.40 -18.42
C ASN A 281 -16.37 1.70 -19.65
N GLN A 282 -16.18 0.37 -19.81
CA GLN A 282 -16.76 -0.37 -20.94
C GLN A 282 -18.26 -0.67 -20.75
N LYS A 283 -18.65 -0.96 -19.54
CA LYS A 283 -20.02 -1.30 -19.13
C LYS A 283 -20.23 -0.99 -17.65
N ARG A 284 -21.46 -1.13 -17.16
CA ARG A 284 -21.75 -0.92 -15.75
C ARG A 284 -21.16 -2.04 -14.90
N TYR A 285 -20.40 -1.70 -13.86
CA TYR A 285 -19.84 -2.61 -12.87
C TYR A 285 -20.41 -2.37 -11.49
N VAL A 286 -20.48 -3.43 -10.70
CA VAL A 286 -20.70 -3.39 -9.25
C VAL A 286 -19.36 -3.55 -8.54
N LEU A 287 -19.21 -2.88 -7.39
CA LEU A 287 -18.05 -3.04 -6.50
C LEU A 287 -18.52 -3.68 -5.20
N LYS A 288 -17.92 -4.79 -4.83
CA LYS A 288 -18.07 -5.42 -3.52
C LYS A 288 -16.80 -5.26 -2.72
N ILE A 289 -16.93 -4.75 -1.51
CA ILE A 289 -15.83 -4.61 -0.54
C ILE A 289 -16.14 -5.54 0.61
N HIS A 290 -15.34 -6.57 0.78
CA HIS A 290 -15.42 -7.50 1.89
C HIS A 290 -14.39 -7.12 2.96
N LEU A 291 -14.80 -7.12 4.22
CA LEU A 291 -14.01 -6.67 5.37
C LEU A 291 -14.03 -7.74 6.45
N LYS A 292 -12.88 -7.96 7.09
CA LYS A 292 -12.73 -8.91 8.20
C LYS A 292 -11.98 -8.26 9.36
N ASP A 293 -12.50 -8.41 10.57
CA ASP A 293 -11.85 -7.96 11.78
C ASP A 293 -10.97 -9.05 12.41
N TRP A 294 -10.28 -8.70 13.48
CA TRP A 294 -9.42 -9.62 14.21
C TRP A 294 -10.19 -10.59 15.13
N GLU A 295 -11.43 -10.29 15.41
CA GLU A 295 -12.35 -11.10 16.20
C GLU A 295 -13.06 -12.17 15.35
N GLY A 296 -12.86 -12.14 14.02
CA GLY A 296 -13.45 -13.08 13.06
C GLY A 296 -14.79 -12.65 12.50
N ASN A 297 -15.28 -11.43 12.83
CA ASN A 297 -16.50 -10.91 12.22
C ASN A 297 -16.21 -10.43 10.79
N GLU A 298 -17.19 -10.60 9.92
CA GLU A 298 -17.15 -10.19 8.53
C GLU A 298 -18.28 -9.23 8.20
N ALA A 299 -17.97 -8.26 7.36
CA ALA A 299 -18.94 -7.32 6.84
C ALA A 299 -18.61 -6.97 5.38
N TYR A 300 -19.60 -6.44 4.67
CA TYR A 300 -19.37 -6.00 3.30
C TYR A 300 -20.13 -4.72 2.99
N SER A 301 -19.59 -3.97 2.02
CA SER A 301 -20.28 -2.91 1.30
C SER A 301 -20.38 -3.26 -0.17
N LEU A 302 -21.55 -3.11 -0.75
CA LEU A 302 -21.83 -3.33 -2.16
C LEU A 302 -22.36 -2.05 -2.79
N TYR A 303 -21.73 -1.64 -3.88
CA TYR A 303 -22.14 -0.49 -4.70
C TYR A 303 -22.61 -1.01 -6.06
N ASP A 304 -23.83 -0.69 -6.44
CA ASP A 304 -24.48 -1.18 -7.68
C ASP A 304 -23.99 -0.46 -8.95
N HIS A 305 -23.21 0.59 -8.79
CA HIS A 305 -22.53 1.29 -9.86
C HIS A 305 -21.16 1.78 -9.39
N PHE A 306 -20.13 1.32 -10.07
CA PHE A 306 -18.73 1.67 -9.82
C PHE A 306 -17.96 1.87 -11.11
N TYR A 307 -17.16 2.95 -11.18
CA TYR A 307 -16.12 3.13 -12.16
C TYR A 307 -15.06 4.12 -11.69
N LEU A 308 -13.88 4.06 -12.30
CA LEU A 308 -12.82 5.06 -12.13
C LEU A 308 -12.75 5.93 -13.37
N SER A 309 -12.57 7.23 -13.20
CA SER A 309 -12.18 8.12 -14.29
C SER A 309 -10.80 7.78 -14.82
N SER A 310 -10.40 8.34 -15.98
CA SER A 310 -9.06 8.17 -16.55
C SER A 310 -7.97 8.81 -15.66
N GLU A 311 -6.70 8.56 -15.99
CA GLU A 311 -5.55 9.18 -15.32
C GLU A 311 -5.60 10.71 -15.37
N GLU A 312 -6.06 11.31 -16.48
CA GLU A 312 -6.23 12.75 -16.66
C GLU A 312 -7.17 13.38 -15.61
N LEU A 313 -8.08 12.59 -15.07
CA LEU A 313 -9.01 12.97 -14.00
C LEU A 313 -8.61 12.30 -12.67
N ASN A 314 -7.33 12.02 -12.48
CA ASN A 314 -6.73 11.47 -11.27
C ASN A 314 -7.43 10.20 -10.76
N TYR A 315 -7.89 9.32 -11.65
CA TYR A 315 -8.61 8.09 -11.30
C TYR A 315 -9.71 8.31 -10.26
N ARG A 316 -10.46 9.41 -10.38
CA ARG A 316 -11.56 9.73 -9.48
C ARG A 316 -12.54 8.57 -9.38
N ILE A 317 -12.91 8.21 -8.14
CA ILE A 317 -13.87 7.14 -7.87
C ILE A 317 -15.31 7.62 -8.00
N HIS A 318 -16.13 6.80 -8.64
CA HIS A 318 -17.56 7.04 -8.78
C HIS A 318 -18.35 5.85 -8.23
N LEU A 319 -19.25 6.10 -7.30
CA LEU A 319 -20.02 5.09 -6.57
C LEU A 319 -21.48 5.50 -6.46
N LYS A 320 -22.41 4.52 -6.60
CA LYS A 320 -23.84 4.70 -6.30
C LYS A 320 -24.44 3.39 -5.73
N GLY A 321 -25.55 3.49 -5.03
CA GLY A 321 -26.38 2.35 -4.65
C GLY A 321 -25.75 1.49 -3.54
N LEU A 322 -25.36 2.12 -2.41
CA LEU A 322 -24.79 1.40 -1.27
C LEU A 322 -25.80 0.45 -0.64
N THR A 323 -25.40 -0.81 -0.47
CA THR A 323 -26.03 -1.84 0.35
C THR A 323 -24.98 -2.61 1.14
N GLY A 324 -25.38 -3.49 2.06
CA GLY A 324 -24.46 -4.35 2.80
C GLY A 324 -24.53 -4.15 4.32
N THR A 325 -23.54 -4.72 5.01
CA THR A 325 -23.49 -4.81 6.48
C THR A 325 -22.38 -3.98 7.12
N ALA A 326 -21.50 -3.36 6.32
CA ALA A 326 -20.36 -2.59 6.81
C ALA A 326 -20.68 -1.11 7.12
N GLY A 327 -21.90 -0.84 7.55
CA GLY A 327 -22.39 0.48 7.89
C GLY A 327 -23.56 0.94 7.00
N LYS A 328 -24.35 1.87 7.50
CA LYS A 328 -25.50 2.45 6.77
C LYS A 328 -25.08 3.60 5.83
N ILE A 329 -23.90 4.14 6.04
CA ILE A 329 -23.30 5.25 5.29
C ILE A 329 -22.02 4.76 4.66
N SER A 330 -21.71 5.22 3.45
CA SER A 330 -20.48 4.90 2.75
C SER A 330 -19.25 5.43 3.52
N SER A 331 -18.30 4.53 3.79
CA SER A 331 -16.97 4.95 4.28
C SER A 331 -16.04 5.46 3.16
N ILE A 332 -16.44 5.36 1.89
CA ILE A 332 -15.81 6.11 0.80
C ILE A 332 -16.62 7.41 0.63
N SER A 333 -15.93 8.54 0.71
CA SER A 333 -16.58 9.87 0.64
C SER A 333 -17.36 10.07 -0.66
N GLN A 334 -18.51 10.73 -0.56
CA GLN A 334 -19.34 11.07 -1.72
C GLN A 334 -19.66 12.59 -1.72
N PRO A 335 -19.55 13.26 -2.87
CA PRO A 335 -19.12 12.73 -4.18
C PRO A 335 -17.70 12.16 -4.11
N GLY A 336 -17.37 11.22 -4.98
CA GLY A 336 -16.05 10.56 -5.01
C GLY A 336 -14.89 11.54 -5.18
N ASN A 337 -13.76 11.19 -4.63
CA ASN A 337 -12.54 11.99 -4.66
C ASN A 337 -11.53 11.46 -5.67
N ASP A 338 -10.54 12.28 -5.96
CA ASP A 338 -9.39 11.93 -6.75
C ASP A 338 -8.49 10.97 -5.98
N PHE A 339 -7.75 10.14 -6.69
CA PHE A 339 -6.78 9.24 -6.09
C PHE A 339 -5.52 10.01 -5.70
N SER A 340 -4.99 9.74 -4.51
CA SER A 340 -3.74 10.35 -4.03
C SER A 340 -2.76 9.29 -3.59
N THR A 341 -1.48 9.53 -3.84
CA THR A 341 -0.34 8.70 -3.42
C THR A 341 0.71 9.55 -2.71
N LYS A 342 1.74 8.93 -2.14
CA LYS A 342 2.81 9.64 -1.43
C LYS A 342 3.54 10.71 -2.27
N ASP A 343 3.54 10.55 -3.59
CA ASP A 343 4.21 11.42 -4.58
C ASP A 343 3.23 12.23 -5.45
N ALA A 344 1.92 11.96 -5.38
CA ALA A 344 0.88 12.70 -6.11
C ALA A 344 -0.28 13.02 -5.16
N ASP A 345 -0.35 14.28 -4.76
CA ASP A 345 -1.32 14.79 -3.78
C ASP A 345 -2.49 15.46 -4.51
N ASN A 346 -3.63 14.79 -4.53
CA ASN A 346 -4.88 15.24 -5.15
C ASN A 346 -6.02 15.32 -4.12
N ASP A 347 -5.69 15.24 -2.81
CA ASP A 347 -6.67 15.31 -1.74
C ASP A 347 -7.03 16.76 -1.36
N LYS A 348 -7.94 16.94 -0.41
CA LYS A 348 -8.42 18.26 0.01
C LYS A 348 -7.81 18.73 1.34
N CYS A 349 -6.77 18.04 1.84
CA CYS A 349 -6.12 18.35 3.10
C CYS A 349 -4.74 18.96 2.86
N ILE A 350 -4.45 20.07 3.53
CA ILE A 350 -3.08 20.62 3.57
C ILE A 350 -2.08 19.59 4.19
N CYS A 351 -2.59 18.62 4.95
CA CYS A 351 -1.80 17.63 5.66
C CYS A 351 -1.25 16.48 4.79
N LYS A 352 -1.61 16.39 3.51
CA LYS A 352 -1.21 15.33 2.57
C LYS A 352 -1.55 13.93 3.09
N CYS A 353 -2.79 13.53 2.92
CA CYS A 353 -3.37 12.34 3.55
C CYS A 353 -2.60 11.05 3.29
N SER A 354 -2.12 10.83 2.06
CA SER A 354 -1.33 9.64 1.72
C SER A 354 0.00 9.57 2.48
N GLN A 355 0.62 10.71 2.80
CA GLN A 355 1.85 10.73 3.60
C GLN A 355 1.57 10.50 5.08
N MET A 356 0.47 11.04 5.59
CA MET A 356 0.08 10.94 6.99
C MET A 356 -0.57 9.59 7.34
N LEU A 357 -1.46 9.08 6.46
CA LEU A 357 -2.23 7.85 6.72
C LEU A 357 -1.68 6.62 6.00
N THR A 358 -0.60 6.76 5.24
CA THR A 358 0.00 5.73 4.40
C THR A 358 -0.90 5.22 3.27
N GLY A 359 -0.29 4.60 2.25
CA GLY A 359 -1.01 4.04 1.10
C GLY A 359 -1.54 5.07 0.12
N GLY A 360 -2.00 4.58 -1.02
CA GLY A 360 -2.75 5.36 -2.01
C GLY A 360 -4.23 5.10 -1.85
N TRP A 361 -5.05 6.16 -1.86
CA TRP A 361 -6.49 6.06 -1.66
C TRP A 361 -7.23 7.28 -2.23
N TRP A 362 -8.54 7.21 -2.28
CA TRP A 362 -9.43 8.33 -2.64
C TRP A 362 -9.73 9.20 -1.42
N PHE A 363 -8.67 9.85 -0.91
CA PHE A 363 -8.78 10.71 0.26
C PHE A 363 -9.60 11.97 -0.01
N ASP A 364 -10.37 12.41 1.01
CA ASP A 364 -11.00 13.73 1.06
C ASP A 364 -10.10 14.69 1.89
N ALA A 365 -10.59 15.25 2.99
CA ALA A 365 -9.74 15.80 4.05
C ALA A 365 -9.38 14.65 5.00
N CYS A 366 -8.70 13.67 4.47
CA CYS A 366 -8.35 12.30 4.80
C CYS A 366 -9.51 11.29 4.87
N GLY A 367 -10.72 11.67 5.25
CA GLY A 367 -11.91 10.84 5.09
C GLY A 367 -12.04 9.64 6.03
N PRO A 368 -13.15 8.91 5.91
CA PRO A 368 -13.53 7.85 6.84
C PRO A 368 -13.02 6.46 6.47
N SER A 369 -12.28 6.28 5.37
CA SER A 369 -11.71 4.98 5.00
C SER A 369 -10.31 5.09 4.42
N ASN A 370 -9.54 4.02 4.59
CA ASN A 370 -8.29 3.77 3.91
C ASN A 370 -8.01 2.25 3.98
N LEU A 371 -8.33 1.50 2.93
CA LEU A 371 -8.07 0.06 2.90
C LEU A 371 -6.64 -0.28 2.47
N ASN A 372 -5.88 0.71 2.03
CA ASN A 372 -4.48 0.59 1.65
C ASN A 372 -3.52 1.12 2.74
N GLY A 373 -4.02 1.38 3.93
CA GLY A 373 -3.24 1.77 5.09
C GLY A 373 -2.25 0.70 5.56
N MET A 374 -1.46 1.05 6.56
CA MET A 374 -0.46 0.15 7.14
C MET A 374 -1.14 -1.07 7.78
N TYR A 375 -0.58 -2.25 7.53
CA TYR A 375 -1.03 -3.48 8.16
C TYR A 375 -0.50 -3.57 9.60
N TYR A 376 -1.40 -3.80 10.54
CA TYR A 376 -1.07 -4.01 11.95
C TYR A 376 -1.55 -5.39 12.40
N PRO A 377 -0.66 -6.22 12.98
CA PRO A 377 -1.05 -7.53 13.48
C PRO A 377 -1.99 -7.44 14.69
N GLN A 378 -2.62 -8.54 15.03
CA GLN A 378 -3.49 -8.64 16.20
C GLN A 378 -2.79 -8.13 17.47
N ARG A 379 -3.50 -7.45 18.35
CA ARG A 379 -3.04 -6.74 19.56
C ARG A 379 -2.31 -5.42 19.30
N GLN A 380 -1.92 -5.12 18.07
CA GLN A 380 -1.36 -3.82 17.67
C GLN A 380 -2.32 -3.01 16.79
N ASN A 381 -3.50 -3.54 16.52
CA ASN A 381 -4.49 -3.03 15.57
C ASN A 381 -5.42 -1.94 16.15
N THR A 382 -5.29 -1.55 17.41
CA THR A 382 -6.09 -0.51 18.04
C THR A 382 -5.31 0.80 18.17
N ASN A 383 -6.00 1.94 18.17
CA ASN A 383 -5.43 3.29 18.18
C ASN A 383 -4.48 3.55 17.00
N LYS A 384 -4.77 2.97 15.82
CA LYS A 384 -4.00 3.07 14.59
C LYS A 384 -4.74 3.86 13.53
N PHE A 385 -4.51 5.16 13.48
CA PHE A 385 -5.20 6.05 12.52
C PHE A 385 -4.73 5.86 11.07
N ASN A 386 -3.52 5.38 10.86
CA ASN A 386 -2.92 5.08 9.56
C ASN A 386 -3.05 3.61 9.13
N GLY A 387 -3.85 2.82 9.87
CA GLY A 387 -4.12 1.43 9.56
C GLY A 387 -5.17 1.23 8.46
N ILE A 388 -5.56 -0.03 8.25
CA ILE A 388 -6.62 -0.43 7.31
C ILE A 388 -7.96 -0.06 7.94
N LYS A 389 -8.54 1.04 7.52
CA LYS A 389 -9.67 1.71 8.19
C LYS A 389 -10.96 1.65 7.38
N TRP A 390 -12.07 1.30 8.09
CA TRP A 390 -13.45 1.45 7.61
C TRP A 390 -14.35 2.00 8.73
N TYR A 391 -14.50 3.34 8.77
CA TYR A 391 -15.03 4.07 9.92
C TYR A 391 -16.44 3.64 10.33
N TYR A 392 -17.36 3.54 9.38
CA TYR A 392 -18.76 3.25 9.70
C TYR A 392 -19.03 1.80 10.12
N TRP A 393 -17.99 0.96 10.17
CA TRP A 393 -18.07 -0.36 10.77
C TRP A 393 -17.28 -0.48 12.08
N LYS A 394 -16.03 -0.02 12.13
CA LYS A 394 -15.13 -0.23 13.28
C LYS A 394 -14.57 1.06 13.91
N GLY A 395 -14.94 2.24 13.41
CA GLY A 395 -14.44 3.52 13.89
C GLY A 395 -13.07 3.90 13.33
N SER A 396 -12.49 4.99 13.84
CA SER A 396 -11.27 5.61 13.30
C SER A 396 -9.98 4.94 13.74
N GLY A 397 -9.96 4.32 14.90
CA GLY A 397 -8.74 3.77 15.53
C GLY A 397 -8.53 2.27 15.36
N TYR A 398 -9.42 1.56 14.69
CA TYR A 398 -9.34 0.12 14.50
C TYR A 398 -8.77 -0.21 13.11
N SER A 399 -7.68 -0.97 13.06
CA SER A 399 -7.12 -1.50 11.83
C SER A 399 -7.63 -2.93 11.58
N LEU A 400 -8.23 -3.13 10.42
CA LEU A 400 -8.83 -4.39 9.99
C LEU A 400 -7.77 -5.47 9.78
N LYS A 401 -8.19 -6.74 9.87
CA LYS A 401 -7.36 -7.92 9.61
C LYS A 401 -7.20 -8.19 8.12
N ALA A 402 -8.30 -8.12 7.37
CA ALA A 402 -8.29 -8.41 5.95
C ALA A 402 -9.34 -7.60 5.21
N THR A 403 -9.06 -7.32 3.95
CA THR A 403 -9.99 -6.68 3.02
C THR A 403 -9.84 -7.25 1.63
N THR A 404 -10.94 -7.30 0.89
CA THR A 404 -10.96 -7.65 -0.53
C THR A 404 -11.90 -6.71 -1.26
N MET A 405 -11.40 -6.01 -2.26
CA MET A 405 -12.22 -5.25 -3.20
C MET A 405 -12.34 -6.04 -4.50
N MET A 406 -13.54 -6.24 -4.98
CA MET A 406 -13.78 -7.01 -6.19
C MET A 406 -14.89 -6.39 -7.04
N ILE A 407 -14.74 -6.51 -8.34
CA ILE A 407 -15.67 -5.95 -9.32
C ILE A 407 -16.28 -7.04 -10.20
N ARG A 408 -17.50 -6.79 -10.66
CA ARG A 408 -18.21 -7.65 -11.59
C ARG A 408 -19.17 -6.82 -12.44
N PRO A 409 -19.44 -7.19 -13.71
CA PRO A 409 -20.49 -6.54 -14.48
C PRO A 409 -21.84 -6.60 -13.78
N ALA A 410 -22.63 -5.54 -13.87
CA ALA A 410 -23.92 -5.44 -13.20
C ALA A 410 -25.02 -6.33 -13.85
N ASP A 411 -24.77 -6.78 -15.05
CA ASP A 411 -25.63 -7.67 -15.86
C ASP A 411 -25.23 -9.16 -15.79
N PHE A 412 -24.39 -9.50 -14.83
CA PHE A 412 -23.91 -10.87 -14.61
C PHE A 412 -24.97 -11.77 -13.97
#